data_9edbf3a109870720681acaec7440c5d2
#
_entry.id   9edbf3a109870720681acaec7440c5d2
#
_cell.length_a   1.000
_cell.length_b   1.000
_cell.length_c   1.000
_cell.angle_alpha   90.00
_cell.angle_beta   90.00
_cell.angle_gamma   90.00
#
_symmetry.space_group_name_H-M   'P 1'
#
loop_
_entity.id
_entity.type
_entity.pdbx_description
1 polymer ?
#
loop_
_entity_poly.entity_id
_entity_poly.type
_entity_poly.pdbx_seq_one_letter_code
_entity_poly.pdbx_strand_id
1 'polypeptide(L)'
;FGEHQSTINENMPLRSLLYIGRAYERLVPPRSRYKKKIVPLPTPEFYTFYNGKEKWEKEKELRLSDAYIVKDGEPSLELKVKVINIRPEEHHEILEKCQVLKEYSQFMEIVQNYQISGEEEPYKKAIKECIEKGILADYLMRKGSEVVNMLLDEYDYETDIEVQREEAREQGREEGRKQGREEGRKQGREEGRKAERSTLIQKKLEKGKTISQIADELEDTEENIACLIEQFHLRIN
;
A
#
# COMPACT_ATOMS: atom_id res chain seq x y z
N PHE A 1 19.74 -8.83 -11.39
CA PHE A 1 18.84 -7.67 -11.44
C PHE A 1 19.16 -6.76 -10.29
N GLY A 2 19.49 -5.49 -10.61
CA GLY A 2 19.64 -4.42 -9.63
C GLY A 2 18.59 -3.35 -9.91
N GLU A 3 17.83 -2.97 -8.91
CA GLU A 3 16.82 -1.91 -9.01
C GLU A 3 17.06 -0.87 -7.91
N HIS A 4 16.96 0.41 -8.26
CA HIS A 4 16.99 1.50 -7.31
C HIS A 4 15.58 1.81 -6.81
N GLN A 5 15.44 2.13 -5.52
CA GLN A 5 14.17 2.52 -4.90
C GLN A 5 14.38 3.69 -3.93
N SER A 6 13.58 4.75 -4.12
CA SER A 6 13.48 5.90 -3.20
C SER A 6 12.39 5.70 -2.13
N THR A 7 11.50 4.73 -2.32
CA THR A 7 10.41 4.40 -1.39
C THR A 7 10.51 2.96 -0.91
N ILE A 8 10.01 2.68 0.29
CA ILE A 8 9.92 1.32 0.83
C ILE A 8 8.83 0.55 0.06
N ASN A 9 9.22 -0.55 -0.58
CA ASN A 9 8.30 -1.39 -1.34
C ASN A 9 8.54 -2.87 -1.05
N GLU A 10 7.67 -3.48 -0.27
CA GLU A 10 7.76 -4.90 0.07
C GLU A 10 7.31 -5.84 -1.06
N ASN A 11 6.72 -5.31 -2.15
CA ASN A 11 6.34 -6.09 -3.33
C ASN A 11 7.48 -6.30 -4.35
N MET A 12 8.71 -5.98 -3.99
CA MET A 12 9.87 -6.17 -4.87
C MET A 12 10.04 -7.61 -5.37
N PRO A 13 9.78 -8.67 -4.58
CA PRO A 13 9.82 -10.04 -5.08
C PRO A 13 8.82 -10.30 -6.22
N LEU A 14 7.59 -9.80 -6.10
CA LEU A 14 6.57 -9.93 -7.15
C LEU A 14 6.98 -9.17 -8.43
N ARG A 15 7.48 -7.95 -8.30
CA ARG A 15 7.99 -7.16 -9.43
C ARG A 15 9.15 -7.86 -10.12
N SER A 16 10.11 -8.36 -9.35
CA SER A 16 11.27 -9.08 -9.84
C SER A 16 10.88 -10.37 -10.58
N LEU A 17 9.88 -11.09 -10.09
CA LEU A 17 9.34 -12.28 -10.79
C LEU A 17 8.80 -11.92 -12.18
N LEU A 18 8.04 -10.82 -12.29
CA LEU A 18 7.51 -10.36 -13.57
C LEU A 18 8.62 -9.92 -14.54
N TYR A 19 9.68 -9.30 -14.02
CA TYR A 19 10.82 -8.87 -14.83
C TYR A 19 11.64 -10.04 -15.32
N ILE A 20 11.96 -11.02 -14.46
CA ILE A 20 12.75 -12.18 -14.87
C ILE A 20 12.00 -13.05 -15.88
N GLY A 21 10.66 -13.17 -15.71
CA GLY A 21 9.82 -13.88 -16.67
C GLY A 21 9.97 -13.30 -18.08
N ARG A 22 9.85 -11.96 -18.21
CA ARG A 22 10.03 -11.24 -19.48
C ARG A 22 11.47 -11.36 -20.03
N ALA A 23 12.46 -11.32 -19.16
CA ALA A 23 13.87 -11.46 -19.57
C ALA A 23 14.14 -12.86 -20.13
N TYR A 24 13.70 -13.92 -19.46
CA TYR A 24 13.82 -15.28 -19.94
C TYR A 24 13.01 -15.53 -21.22
N GLU A 25 11.87 -14.87 -21.35
CA GLU A 25 11.08 -14.93 -22.57
C GLU A 25 11.84 -14.40 -23.80
N ARG A 26 12.65 -13.34 -23.61
CA ARG A 26 13.51 -12.79 -24.68
C ARG A 26 14.76 -13.63 -24.91
N LEU A 27 15.35 -14.21 -23.86
CA LEU A 27 16.57 -14.99 -23.94
C LEU A 27 16.35 -16.37 -24.58
N VAL A 28 15.18 -16.98 -24.36
CA VAL A 28 14.88 -18.34 -24.81
C VAL A 28 14.01 -18.31 -26.07
N PRO A 29 14.51 -18.76 -27.21
CA PRO A 29 13.72 -18.86 -28.43
C PRO A 29 12.43 -19.66 -28.19
N PRO A 30 11.27 -19.23 -28.69
CA PRO A 30 9.98 -19.88 -28.40
C PRO A 30 9.99 -21.39 -28.66
N ARG A 31 10.57 -21.84 -29.79
CA ARG A 31 10.66 -23.25 -30.12
C ARG A 31 11.50 -24.08 -29.15
N SER A 32 12.45 -23.45 -28.44
CA SER A 32 13.35 -24.18 -27.51
C SER A 32 12.64 -24.60 -26.24
N ARG A 33 11.59 -23.90 -25.84
CA ARG A 33 10.75 -24.20 -24.64
C ARG A 33 10.01 -25.53 -24.76
N TYR A 34 9.78 -26.01 -26.00
CA TYR A 34 9.08 -27.27 -26.30
C TYR A 34 9.99 -28.45 -26.62
N LYS A 35 11.31 -28.24 -26.53
CA LYS A 35 12.29 -29.35 -26.74
C LYS A 35 12.30 -30.26 -25.50
N LYS A 36 12.59 -31.54 -25.73
CA LYS A 36 12.74 -32.54 -24.64
C LYS A 36 13.98 -32.25 -23.76
N LYS A 37 14.99 -31.58 -24.31
CA LYS A 37 16.24 -31.28 -23.62
C LYS A 37 16.10 -29.98 -22.85
N ILE A 38 16.59 -29.95 -21.61
CA ILE A 38 16.63 -28.76 -20.75
C ILE A 38 17.36 -27.61 -21.48
N VAL A 39 16.76 -26.43 -21.42
CA VAL A 39 17.37 -25.17 -21.88
C VAL A 39 18.10 -24.55 -20.70
N PRO A 40 19.41 -24.35 -20.74
CA PRO A 40 20.12 -23.69 -19.66
C PRO A 40 19.75 -22.21 -19.60
N LEU A 41 19.54 -21.72 -18.38
CA LEU A 41 19.23 -20.34 -18.12
C LEU A 41 20.32 -19.72 -17.22
N PRO A 42 20.63 -18.43 -17.37
CA PRO A 42 21.44 -17.72 -16.38
C PRO A 42 20.79 -17.76 -15.01
N THR A 43 21.57 -18.00 -13.95
CA THR A 43 21.08 -17.94 -12.59
C THR A 43 20.74 -16.49 -12.24
N PRO A 44 19.51 -16.17 -11.81
CA PRO A 44 19.13 -14.81 -11.49
C PRO A 44 19.52 -14.47 -10.04
N GLU A 45 20.00 -13.26 -9.84
CA GLU A 45 20.17 -12.63 -8.55
C GLU A 45 19.40 -11.33 -8.53
N PHE A 46 18.78 -10.98 -7.37
CA PHE A 46 17.92 -9.81 -7.24
C PHE A 46 18.40 -8.93 -6.08
N TYR A 47 18.71 -7.69 -6.42
CA TYR A 47 19.14 -6.67 -5.47
C TYR A 47 18.28 -5.43 -5.62
N THR A 48 17.87 -4.84 -4.50
CA THR A 48 17.26 -3.52 -4.44
C THR A 48 18.18 -2.60 -3.66
N PHE A 49 18.60 -1.50 -4.27
CA PHE A 49 19.39 -0.46 -3.63
C PHE A 49 18.44 0.64 -3.16
N TYR A 50 18.30 0.76 -1.84
CA TYR A 50 17.42 1.74 -1.23
C TYR A 50 18.20 2.97 -0.76
N ASN A 51 17.69 4.16 -1.10
CA ASN A 51 18.22 5.44 -0.61
C ASN A 51 17.12 6.47 -0.27
N GLY A 52 15.90 5.99 0.03
CA GLY A 52 14.76 6.85 0.33
C GLY A 52 14.90 7.59 1.67
N LYS A 53 13.93 8.46 1.95
CA LYS A 53 13.89 9.30 3.17
C LYS A 53 13.45 8.51 4.41
N GLU A 54 12.62 7.48 4.24
CA GLU A 54 12.12 6.68 5.34
C GLU A 54 13.23 5.79 5.91
N LYS A 55 13.18 5.58 7.22
CA LYS A 55 14.16 4.69 7.87
C LYS A 55 13.86 3.24 7.52
N TRP A 56 14.82 2.56 6.91
CA TRP A 56 14.77 1.14 6.62
C TRP A 56 16.00 0.42 7.15
N GLU A 57 15.90 -0.90 7.28
CA GLU A 57 17.01 -1.75 7.76
C GLU A 57 18.23 -1.63 6.83
N LYS A 58 19.43 -1.79 7.38
CA LYS A 58 20.69 -1.75 6.62
C LYS A 58 20.73 -2.80 5.51
N GLU A 59 20.26 -4.02 5.83
CA GLU A 59 19.99 -5.09 4.88
C GLU A 59 18.68 -5.78 5.23
N LYS A 60 17.92 -6.18 4.23
CA LYS A 60 16.68 -6.97 4.39
C LYS A 60 16.54 -7.98 3.26
N GLU A 61 16.10 -9.18 3.56
CA GLU A 61 15.67 -10.15 2.56
C GLU A 61 14.14 -10.12 2.45
N LEU A 62 13.62 -9.80 1.27
CA LEU A 62 12.21 -9.88 0.96
C LEU A 62 11.94 -11.19 0.22
N ARG A 63 10.85 -11.86 0.55
CA ARG A 63 10.46 -13.15 0.00
C ARG A 63 9.12 -13.08 -0.70
N LEU A 64 9.01 -13.73 -1.83
CA LEU A 64 7.73 -13.83 -2.54
C LEU A 64 6.68 -14.58 -1.72
N SER A 65 7.11 -15.59 -0.96
CA SER A 65 6.24 -16.36 -0.07
C SER A 65 5.55 -15.53 1.02
N ASP A 66 6.11 -14.38 1.40
CA ASP A 66 5.48 -13.50 2.37
C ASP A 66 4.13 -12.91 1.86
N ALA A 67 3.98 -12.84 0.53
CA ALA A 67 2.75 -12.38 -0.12
C ALA A 67 1.69 -13.47 -0.32
N TYR A 68 1.99 -14.74 -0.05
CA TYR A 68 1.04 -15.82 -0.27
C TYR A 68 -0.05 -15.85 0.80
N ILE A 69 -1.29 -16.05 0.36
CA ILE A 69 -2.47 -16.11 1.24
C ILE A 69 -2.39 -17.35 2.15
N VAL A 70 -1.98 -18.49 1.58
CA VAL A 70 -1.79 -19.73 2.32
C VAL A 70 -0.30 -19.96 2.50
N LYS A 71 0.15 -20.07 3.74
CA LYS A 71 1.58 -20.18 4.13
C LYS A 71 1.95 -21.56 4.68
N ASP A 72 1.21 -22.58 4.27
CA ASP A 72 1.45 -23.95 4.73
C ASP A 72 2.53 -24.63 3.87
N GLY A 73 3.59 -25.08 4.54
CA GLY A 73 4.68 -25.84 3.90
C GLY A 73 5.66 -25.01 3.08
N GLU A 74 6.47 -25.68 2.28
CA GLU A 74 7.44 -25.06 1.39
C GLU A 74 6.77 -24.67 0.07
N PRO A 75 6.84 -23.37 -0.35
CA PRO A 75 6.20 -22.95 -1.59
C PRO A 75 6.92 -23.53 -2.81
N SER A 76 6.16 -23.98 -3.80
CA SER A 76 6.73 -24.46 -5.06
C SER A 76 7.39 -23.35 -5.89
N LEU A 77 7.10 -22.10 -5.59
CA LEU A 77 7.72 -20.92 -6.20
C LEU A 77 8.21 -20.00 -5.08
N GLU A 78 9.50 -19.75 -5.04
CA GLU A 78 10.12 -18.78 -4.15
C GLU A 78 11.05 -17.86 -4.95
N LEU A 79 11.01 -16.55 -4.63
CA LEU A 79 11.94 -15.57 -5.12
C LEU A 79 12.34 -14.66 -3.96
N LYS A 80 13.65 -14.47 -3.81
CA LYS A 80 14.23 -13.66 -2.76
C LYS A 80 14.89 -12.43 -3.36
N VAL A 81 14.64 -11.27 -2.78
CA VAL A 81 15.30 -10.01 -3.15
C VAL A 81 16.10 -9.52 -1.97
N LYS A 82 17.38 -9.26 -2.17
CA LYS A 82 18.23 -8.64 -1.16
C LYS A 82 18.11 -7.12 -1.28
N VAL A 83 17.56 -6.50 -0.26
CA VAL A 83 17.52 -5.04 -0.12
C VAL A 83 18.79 -4.59 0.59
N ILE A 84 19.44 -3.59 0.03
CA ILE A 84 20.66 -2.98 0.57
C ILE A 84 20.38 -1.48 0.71
N ASN A 85 20.41 -1.00 1.95
CA ASN A 85 20.29 0.42 2.23
C ASN A 85 21.64 1.10 1.94
N ILE A 86 21.63 1.90 0.86
CA ILE A 86 22.85 2.58 0.38
C ILE A 86 22.94 4.04 0.85
N ARG A 87 22.13 4.46 1.80
CA ARG A 87 22.25 5.81 2.38
C ARG A 87 23.62 5.98 3.03
N PRO A 88 24.28 7.13 2.86
CA PRO A 88 25.62 7.34 3.37
C PRO A 88 25.73 7.09 4.89
N GLU A 89 24.73 7.49 5.66
CA GLU A 89 24.67 7.35 7.11
C GLU A 89 24.56 5.90 7.60
N GLU A 90 24.14 4.97 6.77
CA GLU A 90 24.05 3.54 7.12
C GLU A 90 25.41 2.84 7.06
N HIS A 91 26.41 3.47 6.44
CA HIS A 91 27.77 2.95 6.33
C HIS A 91 27.82 1.49 5.88
N HIS A 92 27.07 1.16 4.80
CA HIS A 92 27.04 -0.19 4.30
C HIS A 92 28.38 -0.54 3.65
N GLU A 93 28.92 -1.73 3.94
CA GLU A 93 30.24 -2.18 3.45
C GLU A 93 30.37 -2.19 1.91
N ILE A 94 29.26 -2.33 1.20
CA ILE A 94 29.25 -2.31 -0.26
C ILE A 94 29.71 -0.96 -0.82
N LEU A 95 29.47 0.13 -0.11
CA LEU A 95 29.90 1.48 -0.49
C LEU A 95 31.42 1.64 -0.43
N GLU A 96 32.11 0.85 0.43
CA GLU A 96 33.56 0.83 0.48
C GLU A 96 34.16 -0.07 -0.61
N LYS A 97 33.42 -1.09 -1.03
CA LYS A 97 33.86 -2.07 -2.03
C LYS A 97 33.57 -1.64 -3.47
N CYS A 98 32.61 -0.71 -3.66
CA CYS A 98 32.16 -0.23 -4.97
C CYS A 98 32.15 1.30 -5.02
N GLN A 99 33.21 1.89 -5.56
CA GLN A 99 33.37 3.35 -5.65
C GLN A 99 32.20 4.01 -6.39
N VAL A 100 31.74 3.42 -7.51
CA VAL A 100 30.64 3.96 -8.30
C VAL A 100 29.34 3.99 -7.48
N LEU A 101 29.06 2.98 -6.69
CA LEU A 101 27.88 2.93 -5.85
C LEU A 101 27.97 3.95 -4.69
N LYS A 102 29.17 4.14 -4.14
CA LYS A 102 29.42 5.16 -3.13
C LYS A 102 29.17 6.57 -3.70
N GLU A 103 29.73 6.87 -4.86
CA GLU A 103 29.52 8.15 -5.53
C GLU A 103 28.06 8.38 -5.90
N TYR A 104 27.36 7.33 -6.35
CA TYR A 104 25.92 7.38 -6.60
C TYR A 104 25.11 7.69 -5.33
N SER A 105 25.43 7.04 -4.22
CA SER A 105 24.82 7.31 -2.91
C SER A 105 25.00 8.77 -2.48
N GLN A 106 26.23 9.31 -2.62
CA GLN A 106 26.55 10.71 -2.33
C GLN A 106 25.82 11.69 -3.28
N PHE A 107 25.75 11.35 -4.56
CA PHE A 107 25.00 12.14 -5.54
C PHE A 107 23.53 12.27 -5.14
N MET A 108 22.89 11.16 -4.78
CA MET A 108 21.48 11.17 -4.38
C MET A 108 21.23 11.92 -3.07
N GLU A 109 22.17 11.88 -2.12
CA GLU A 109 22.12 12.69 -0.91
C GLU A 109 22.16 14.19 -1.24
N ILE A 110 23.06 14.61 -2.11
CA ILE A 110 23.16 16.01 -2.57
C ILE A 110 21.87 16.43 -3.28
N VAL A 111 21.32 15.58 -4.17
CA VAL A 111 20.05 15.84 -4.84
C VAL A 111 18.91 16.06 -3.83
N GLN A 112 18.79 15.19 -2.83
CA GLN A 112 17.76 15.30 -1.79
C GLN A 112 17.92 16.60 -0.97
N ASN A 113 19.14 16.97 -0.64
CA ASN A 113 19.42 18.21 0.09
C ASN A 113 18.97 19.46 -0.67
N TYR A 114 19.22 19.52 -1.98
CA TYR A 114 18.75 20.61 -2.84
C TYR A 114 17.22 20.62 -3.02
N GLN A 115 16.57 19.46 -3.06
CA GLN A 115 15.11 19.35 -3.07
C GLN A 115 14.48 19.90 -1.80
N ILE A 116 15.05 19.56 -0.63
CA ILE A 116 14.54 20.01 0.68
C ILE A 116 14.73 21.52 0.86
N SER A 117 15.84 22.09 0.36
CA SER A 117 16.11 23.52 0.48
C SER A 117 15.19 24.41 -0.37
N GLY A 118 14.41 23.84 -1.29
CA GLY A 118 13.47 24.57 -2.14
C GLY A 118 14.12 25.52 -3.15
N GLU A 119 15.36 25.23 -3.54
CA GLU A 119 16.08 26.06 -4.48
C GLU A 119 15.57 25.90 -5.93
N GLU A 120 15.67 26.96 -6.72
CA GLU A 120 15.42 26.89 -8.17
C GLU A 120 16.39 25.91 -8.85
N GLU A 121 15.89 25.06 -9.73
CA GLU A 121 16.65 24.06 -10.49
C GLU A 121 17.52 23.13 -9.62
N PRO A 122 16.94 22.45 -8.59
CA PRO A 122 17.70 21.69 -7.60
C PRO A 122 18.59 20.62 -8.23
N TYR A 123 18.12 19.93 -9.26
CA TYR A 123 18.87 18.88 -9.95
C TYR A 123 20.09 19.41 -10.70
N LYS A 124 19.98 20.56 -11.36
CA LYS A 124 21.13 21.18 -12.06
C LYS A 124 22.20 21.63 -11.08
N LYS A 125 21.80 22.20 -9.93
CA LYS A 125 22.72 22.61 -8.88
C LYS A 125 23.43 21.40 -8.25
N ALA A 126 22.69 20.34 -7.95
CA ALA A 126 23.24 19.10 -7.45
C ALA A 126 24.28 18.48 -8.39
N ILE A 127 23.99 18.43 -9.70
CA ILE A 127 24.91 17.92 -10.71
C ILE A 127 26.17 18.79 -10.76
N LYS A 128 26.02 20.11 -10.75
CA LYS A 128 27.17 21.03 -10.76
C LYS A 128 28.07 20.81 -9.55
N GLU A 129 27.49 20.74 -8.35
CA GLU A 129 28.24 20.48 -7.13
C GLU A 129 28.94 19.12 -7.16
N CYS A 130 28.27 18.07 -7.65
CA CYS A 130 28.88 16.75 -7.78
C CYS A 130 30.06 16.74 -8.73
N ILE A 131 29.97 17.43 -9.88
CA ILE A 131 31.10 17.60 -10.82
C ILE A 131 32.27 18.31 -10.15
N GLU A 132 32.01 19.39 -9.42
CA GLU A 132 33.03 20.16 -8.70
C GLU A 132 33.72 19.32 -7.60
N LYS A 133 32.98 18.41 -6.95
CA LYS A 133 33.49 17.49 -5.92
C LYS A 133 34.12 16.21 -6.49
N GLY A 134 34.07 16.00 -7.80
CA GLY A 134 34.56 14.77 -8.44
C GLY A 134 33.66 13.55 -8.26
N ILE A 135 32.40 13.74 -7.84
CA ILE A 135 31.43 12.68 -7.63
C ILE A 135 30.73 12.37 -8.96
N LEU A 136 30.92 11.16 -9.51
CA LEU A 136 30.43 10.75 -10.83
C LEU A 136 30.77 11.78 -11.94
N ALA A 137 31.82 12.56 -11.78
CA ALA A 137 32.10 13.76 -12.59
C ALA A 137 32.12 13.47 -14.09
N ASP A 138 32.87 12.45 -14.54
CA ASP A 138 32.96 12.06 -15.96
C ASP A 138 31.60 11.65 -16.56
N TYR A 139 30.78 11.01 -15.76
CA TYR A 139 29.46 10.58 -16.17
C TYR A 139 28.51 11.77 -16.26
N LEU A 140 28.46 12.61 -15.22
CA LEU A 140 27.58 13.78 -15.15
C LEU A 140 27.94 14.85 -16.17
N MET A 141 29.22 15.05 -16.49
CA MET A 141 29.63 15.95 -17.58
C MET A 141 29.10 15.49 -18.94
N ARG A 142 29.06 14.19 -19.19
CA ARG A 142 28.59 13.65 -20.48
C ARG A 142 27.07 13.50 -20.55
N LYS A 143 26.41 13.19 -19.44
CA LYS A 143 25.01 12.75 -19.36
C LYS A 143 24.13 13.61 -18.42
N GLY A 144 24.64 14.73 -17.94
CA GLY A 144 23.95 15.54 -16.93
C GLY A 144 22.54 15.95 -17.34
N SER A 145 22.31 16.34 -18.61
CA SER A 145 20.97 16.68 -19.07
C SER A 145 20.00 15.49 -19.10
N GLU A 146 20.49 14.29 -19.45
CA GLU A 146 19.69 13.06 -19.41
C GLU A 146 19.34 12.68 -17.96
N VAL A 147 20.31 12.88 -17.04
CA VAL A 147 20.10 12.63 -15.61
C VAL A 147 19.08 13.61 -15.02
N VAL A 148 19.12 14.91 -15.40
CA VAL A 148 18.10 15.88 -14.98
C VAL A 148 16.71 15.44 -15.42
N ASN A 149 16.55 15.05 -16.68
CA ASN A 149 15.25 14.61 -17.19
C ASN A 149 14.75 13.37 -16.47
N MET A 150 15.63 12.38 -16.23
CA MET A 150 15.28 11.16 -15.49
C MET A 150 14.83 11.46 -14.07
N LEU A 151 15.51 12.37 -13.36
CA LEU A 151 15.15 12.76 -11.99
C LEU A 151 13.84 13.57 -11.94
N LEU A 152 13.55 14.37 -12.97
CA LEU A 152 12.28 15.09 -13.10
C LEU A 152 11.13 14.09 -13.35
N ASP A 153 11.32 13.15 -14.28
CA ASP A 153 10.32 12.10 -14.58
C ASP A 153 10.00 11.24 -13.35
N GLU A 154 11.02 10.89 -12.55
CA GLU A 154 10.85 10.14 -11.29
C GLU A 154 10.07 10.96 -10.25
N TYR A 155 10.37 12.24 -10.12
CA TYR A 155 9.68 13.16 -9.21
C TYR A 155 8.21 13.37 -9.59
N ASP A 156 7.93 13.59 -10.86
CA ASP A 156 6.57 13.77 -11.37
C ASP A 156 5.72 12.51 -11.13
N TYR A 157 6.31 11.33 -11.34
CA TYR A 157 5.64 10.05 -11.09
C TYR A 157 5.33 9.82 -9.59
N GLU A 158 6.27 10.14 -8.69
CA GLU A 158 6.06 10.05 -7.23
C GLU A 158 4.96 11.01 -6.77
N THR A 159 4.97 12.24 -7.28
CA THR A 159 3.98 13.27 -6.97
C THR A 159 2.58 12.85 -7.45
N ASP A 160 2.47 12.30 -8.66
CA ASP A 160 1.20 11.80 -9.21
C ASP A 160 0.64 10.65 -8.36
N ILE A 161 1.48 9.72 -7.91
CA ILE A 161 1.08 8.65 -7.00
C ILE A 161 0.62 9.19 -5.63
N GLU A 162 1.27 10.20 -5.08
CA GLU A 162 0.86 10.82 -3.81
C GLU A 162 -0.51 11.47 -3.94
N VAL A 163 -0.72 12.24 -5.00
CA VAL A 163 -2.02 12.87 -5.30
C VAL A 163 -3.12 11.82 -5.45
N GLN A 164 -2.89 10.76 -6.24
CA GLN A 164 -3.85 9.67 -6.40
C GLN A 164 -4.17 8.96 -5.08
N ARG A 165 -3.18 8.78 -4.20
CA ARG A 165 -3.40 8.20 -2.86
C ARG A 165 -4.21 9.12 -1.95
N GLU A 166 -4.00 10.43 -2.00
CA GLU A 166 -4.77 11.40 -1.24
C GLU A 166 -6.22 11.44 -1.72
N GLU A 167 -6.44 11.50 -3.03
CA GLU A 167 -7.77 11.46 -3.63
C GLU A 167 -8.53 10.16 -3.27
N ALA A 168 -7.88 9.00 -3.36
CA ALA A 168 -8.46 7.72 -2.97
C ALA A 168 -8.81 7.67 -1.46
N ARG A 169 -7.97 8.26 -0.60
CA ARG A 169 -8.27 8.38 0.84
C ARG A 169 -9.46 9.29 1.12
N GLU A 170 -9.55 10.40 0.40
CA GLU A 170 -10.64 11.36 0.55
C GLU A 170 -11.96 10.76 0.09
N GLN A 171 -11.97 10.09 -1.07
CA GLN A 171 -13.12 9.34 -1.57
C GLN A 171 -13.57 8.25 -0.58
N GLY A 172 -12.65 7.43 -0.08
CA GLY A 172 -12.96 6.39 0.90
C GLY A 172 -13.54 6.95 2.21
N ARG A 173 -13.06 8.12 2.67
CA ARG A 173 -13.63 8.82 3.83
C ARG A 173 -15.04 9.33 3.55
N GLU A 174 -15.28 9.88 2.38
CA GLU A 174 -16.59 10.41 2.00
C GLU A 174 -17.62 9.30 1.84
N GLU A 175 -17.25 8.20 1.19
CA GLU A 175 -18.09 7.00 1.06
C GLU A 175 -18.41 6.38 2.43
N GLY A 176 -17.42 6.18 3.28
CA GLY A 176 -17.60 5.66 4.64
C GLY A 176 -18.52 6.55 5.48
N ARG A 177 -18.38 7.89 5.38
CA ARG A 177 -19.26 8.83 6.06
C ARG A 177 -20.70 8.78 5.54
N LYS A 178 -20.86 8.58 4.22
CA LYS A 178 -22.18 8.48 3.58
C LYS A 178 -22.88 7.18 3.99
N GLN A 179 -22.18 6.08 3.94
CA GLN A 179 -22.68 4.76 4.37
C GLN A 179 -23.05 4.78 5.87
N GLY A 180 -22.16 5.23 6.74
CA GLY A 180 -22.44 5.32 8.18
C GLY A 180 -23.62 6.23 8.51
N ARG A 181 -23.84 7.32 7.75
CA ARG A 181 -24.98 8.21 7.90
C ARG A 181 -26.30 7.54 7.45
N GLU A 182 -26.23 6.73 6.39
CA GLU A 182 -27.37 6.01 5.87
C GLU A 182 -27.80 4.86 6.78
N GLU A 183 -26.84 4.09 7.27
CA GLU A 183 -27.04 3.02 8.25
C GLU A 183 -27.55 3.56 9.58
N GLY A 184 -26.94 4.61 10.12
CA GLY A 184 -27.39 5.25 11.36
C GLY A 184 -28.82 5.80 11.24
N ARG A 185 -29.18 6.37 10.07
CA ARG A 185 -30.55 6.84 9.82
C ARG A 185 -31.55 5.69 9.74
N LYS A 186 -31.15 4.56 9.17
CA LYS A 186 -31.98 3.35 9.08
C LYS A 186 -32.20 2.73 10.46
N GLN A 187 -31.13 2.54 11.21
CA GLN A 187 -31.19 2.05 12.59
C GLN A 187 -32.01 2.97 13.50
N GLY A 188 -31.76 4.26 13.49
CA GLY A 188 -32.52 5.22 14.29
C GLY A 188 -34.02 5.26 13.95
N ARG A 189 -34.39 5.04 12.68
CA ARG A 189 -35.81 4.88 12.29
C ARG A 189 -36.43 3.62 12.84
N GLU A 190 -35.70 2.50 12.80
CA GLU A 190 -36.19 1.21 13.31
C GLU A 190 -36.34 1.26 14.84
N GLU A 191 -35.35 1.81 15.52
CA GLU A 191 -35.39 2.01 16.98
C GLU A 191 -36.53 2.96 17.41
N GLY A 192 -36.69 4.07 16.70
CA GLY A 192 -37.77 5.03 16.93
C GLY A 192 -39.16 4.37 16.78
N ARG A 193 -39.35 3.59 15.70
CA ARG A 193 -40.62 2.84 15.50
C ARG A 193 -40.88 1.81 16.59
N LYS A 194 -39.84 1.09 17.06
CA LYS A 194 -39.96 0.14 18.15
C LYS A 194 -40.29 0.85 19.48
N ALA A 195 -39.65 1.98 19.78
CA ALA A 195 -39.90 2.76 20.96
C ALA A 195 -41.31 3.35 20.99
N GLU A 196 -41.80 3.90 19.86
CA GLU A 196 -43.16 4.39 19.73
C GLU A 196 -44.18 3.27 19.95
N ARG A 197 -43.92 2.09 19.34
CA ARG A 197 -44.79 0.95 19.45
C ARG A 197 -44.83 0.40 20.87
N SER A 198 -43.66 0.34 21.59
CA SER A 198 -43.62 -0.06 23.00
C SER A 198 -44.40 0.87 23.88
N THR A 199 -44.36 2.19 23.63
CA THR A 199 -45.15 3.21 24.37
C THR A 199 -46.65 3.00 24.17
N LEU A 200 -47.08 2.66 22.95
CA LEU A 200 -48.49 2.37 22.65
C LEU A 200 -48.95 1.08 23.37
N ILE A 201 -48.13 0.05 23.34
CA ILE A 201 -48.41 -1.22 24.04
C ILE A 201 -48.54 -0.98 25.54
N GLN A 202 -47.60 -0.23 26.17
CA GLN A 202 -47.65 0.09 27.60
C GLN A 202 -48.95 0.79 27.98
N LYS A 203 -49.35 1.84 27.21
CA LYS A 203 -50.63 2.55 27.45
C LYS A 203 -51.87 1.67 27.36
N LYS A 204 -51.82 0.63 26.51
CA LYS A 204 -52.95 -0.29 26.35
C LYS A 204 -52.98 -1.33 27.50
N LEU A 205 -51.80 -1.79 27.94
CA LEU A 205 -51.65 -2.66 29.13
C LEU A 205 -52.17 -1.93 30.38
N GLU A 206 -51.85 -0.66 30.58
CA GLU A 206 -52.36 0.14 31.69
C GLU A 206 -53.88 0.33 31.68
N LYS A 207 -54.52 0.20 30.50
CA LYS A 207 -55.99 0.19 30.36
C LYS A 207 -56.60 -1.20 30.54
N GLY A 208 -55.82 -2.19 30.99
CA GLY A 208 -56.26 -3.56 31.26
C GLY A 208 -56.57 -4.40 30.03
N LYS A 209 -56.00 -4.05 28.84
CA LYS A 209 -56.20 -4.86 27.63
C LYS A 209 -55.30 -6.10 27.62
N THR A 210 -55.81 -7.17 27.10
CA THR A 210 -55.08 -8.45 26.92
C THR A 210 -54.14 -8.35 25.71
N ILE A 211 -53.12 -9.18 25.66
CA ILE A 211 -52.12 -9.26 24.53
C ILE A 211 -52.88 -9.49 23.22
N SER A 212 -53.88 -10.35 23.19
CA SER A 212 -54.72 -10.62 22.02
C SER A 212 -55.45 -9.35 21.52
N GLN A 213 -56.07 -8.62 22.44
CA GLN A 213 -56.76 -7.34 22.10
C GLN A 213 -55.77 -6.26 21.64
N ILE A 214 -54.55 -6.23 22.16
CA ILE A 214 -53.53 -5.30 21.70
C ILE A 214 -52.99 -5.69 20.32
N ALA A 215 -52.81 -6.96 20.06
CA ALA A 215 -52.40 -7.48 18.77
C ALA A 215 -53.41 -7.11 17.68
N ASP A 216 -54.67 -7.35 17.90
CA ASP A 216 -55.77 -6.99 16.99
C ASP A 216 -55.81 -5.48 16.69
N GLU A 217 -55.70 -4.64 17.73
CA GLU A 217 -55.73 -3.18 17.57
C GLU A 217 -54.52 -2.56 16.91
N LEU A 218 -53.35 -3.21 17.00
CA LEU A 218 -52.10 -2.75 16.37
C LEU A 218 -51.80 -3.49 15.05
N GLU A 219 -52.75 -4.32 14.58
CA GLU A 219 -52.60 -5.13 13.36
C GLU A 219 -51.30 -5.93 13.34
N ASP A 220 -50.98 -6.61 14.48
CA ASP A 220 -49.77 -7.37 14.68
C ASP A 220 -50.08 -8.75 15.26
N THR A 221 -49.08 -9.61 15.36
CA THR A 221 -49.20 -10.94 15.99
C THR A 221 -49.00 -10.87 17.51
N GLU A 222 -49.70 -11.75 18.25
CA GLU A 222 -49.54 -11.86 19.69
C GLU A 222 -48.06 -12.17 20.09
N GLU A 223 -47.35 -12.95 19.24
CA GLU A 223 -45.94 -13.25 19.44
C GLU A 223 -45.04 -12.01 19.37
N ASN A 224 -45.29 -11.14 18.39
CA ASN A 224 -44.54 -9.88 18.28
C ASN A 224 -44.84 -8.91 19.42
N ILE A 225 -46.09 -8.83 19.87
CA ILE A 225 -46.47 -8.02 21.02
C ILE A 225 -45.82 -8.55 22.30
N ALA A 226 -45.83 -9.87 22.53
CA ALA A 226 -45.18 -10.50 23.68
C ALA A 226 -43.65 -10.26 23.66
N CYS A 227 -43.00 -10.38 22.49
CA CYS A 227 -41.57 -10.11 22.32
C CYS A 227 -41.24 -8.65 22.68
N LEU A 228 -42.07 -7.69 22.24
CA LEU A 228 -41.85 -6.27 22.56
C LEU A 228 -42.09 -5.96 24.03
N ILE A 229 -43.04 -6.59 24.66
CA ILE A 229 -43.27 -6.46 26.12
C ILE A 229 -42.03 -6.96 26.90
N GLU A 230 -41.47 -8.08 26.51
CA GLU A 230 -40.29 -8.64 27.13
C GLU A 230 -39.03 -7.81 26.86
N GLN A 231 -38.80 -7.40 25.60
CA GLN A 231 -37.67 -6.61 25.20
C GLN A 231 -37.60 -5.24 25.89
N PHE A 232 -38.74 -4.60 26.08
CA PHE A 232 -38.84 -3.27 26.71
C PHE A 232 -39.24 -3.31 28.17
N HIS A 233 -39.33 -4.51 28.79
CA HIS A 233 -39.69 -4.73 30.20
C HIS A 233 -40.99 -3.99 30.57
N LEU A 234 -42.00 -4.06 29.72
CA LEU A 234 -43.29 -3.38 29.96
C LEU A 234 -44.08 -4.06 31.08
N ARG A 235 -44.76 -3.28 31.93
CA ARG A 235 -45.51 -3.82 33.06
C ARG A 235 -46.88 -4.31 32.61
N ILE A 236 -47.17 -5.57 32.90
CA ILE A 236 -48.51 -6.18 32.81
C ILE A 236 -49.16 -6.01 34.19
N ASN A 237 -50.24 -5.25 34.27
CA ASN A 237 -51.03 -5.10 35.49
C ASN A 237 -51.94 -6.30 35.68
#